data_f2e294586f1f9be8cd3fe4275fa30f9a
#
_entry.id   f2e294586f1f9be8cd3fe4275fa30f9a
#
_cell.length_a   1.000
_cell.length_b   1.000
_cell.length_c   1.000
_cell.angle_alpha   90.00
_cell.angle_beta   90.00
_cell.angle_gamma   90.00
#
_symmetry.space_group_name_H-M   'P 1'
#
loop_
_entity.id
_entity.type
_entity.pdbx_description
1 polymer ?
#
loop_
_entity_poly.entity_id
_entity_poly.type
_entity_poly.pdbx_seq_one_letter_code
_entity_poly.pdbx_strand_id
1 'polypeptide(L)'
;MPAIVRAQGAYPNRTVRYINPFPAGGATDTLSRIFCAKLSELTGQQWVVENRGGSGGNVGMEALAQATPDGYTLGLGGIASHAISPTLYARLPFKVPDDFTFVSTIWQLPNMLVVNLDVPAKSVAELIELLKKNPGKYSYASAGNGTTLHLSGELFKTLAKVDMLHVPYRGAAPAMVDLLAGQVHMIFDNIPGALAQSRPGKVRALGVTSKERTPVVPDVPA
;
A
#
# COMPACT_ATOMS: atom_id res chain seq x y z
N MET A 1 -8.20 -56.12 2.92
CA MET A 1 -8.08 -55.20 4.07
C MET A 1 -8.69 -53.88 3.62
N PRO A 2 -9.65 -53.29 4.32
CA PRO A 2 -10.16 -51.97 3.95
C PRO A 2 -9.06 -50.94 4.16
N ALA A 3 -8.73 -50.19 3.13
CA ALA A 3 -7.84 -49.03 3.20
C ALA A 3 -8.49 -48.00 4.13
N ILE A 4 -7.89 -47.71 5.27
CA ILE A 4 -8.27 -46.57 6.11
C ILE A 4 -7.87 -45.35 5.33
N VAL A 5 -8.83 -44.72 4.66
CA VAL A 5 -8.67 -43.36 4.14
C VAL A 5 -8.49 -42.49 5.37
N ARG A 6 -7.24 -42.11 5.69
CA ARG A 6 -6.99 -41.04 6.65
C ARG A 6 -7.66 -39.80 6.09
N ALA A 7 -8.71 -39.34 6.73
CA ALA A 7 -9.25 -38.01 6.48
C ALA A 7 -8.06 -37.04 6.54
N GLN A 8 -7.76 -36.37 5.44
CA GLN A 8 -6.83 -35.23 5.47
C GLN A 8 -7.35 -34.29 6.54
N GLY A 9 -6.54 -34.04 7.57
CA GLY A 9 -6.93 -33.16 8.68
C GLY A 9 -7.47 -31.85 8.13
N ALA A 10 -8.48 -31.30 8.81
CA ALA A 10 -9.12 -30.05 8.38
C ALA A 10 -8.05 -28.97 8.12
N TYR A 11 -8.11 -28.33 6.96
CA TYR A 11 -7.24 -27.19 6.64
C TYR A 11 -7.77 -25.92 7.33
N PRO A 12 -6.88 -25.07 7.91
CA PRO A 12 -5.46 -25.33 8.18
C PRO A 12 -5.27 -26.18 9.45
N ASN A 13 -4.25 -27.04 9.47
CA ASN A 13 -3.90 -27.86 10.64
C ASN A 13 -2.54 -27.47 11.26
N ARG A 14 -1.92 -26.41 10.77
CA ARG A 14 -0.67 -25.80 11.25
C ARG A 14 -0.67 -24.31 10.93
N THR A 15 0.33 -23.59 11.44
CA THR A 15 0.53 -22.16 11.19
C THR A 15 0.55 -21.83 9.70
N VAL A 16 -0.20 -20.81 9.32
CA VAL A 16 -0.21 -20.23 7.98
C VAL A 16 0.64 -18.94 7.97
N ARG A 17 1.57 -18.84 7.02
CA ARG A 17 2.35 -17.63 6.78
C ARG A 17 1.59 -16.69 5.84
N TYR A 18 1.54 -15.40 6.18
CA TYR A 18 0.93 -14.38 5.35
C TYR A 18 1.95 -13.28 4.99
N ILE A 19 2.41 -13.27 3.74
CA ILE A 19 3.40 -12.30 3.28
C ILE A 19 2.71 -10.97 2.99
N ASN A 20 3.08 -9.92 3.76
CA ASN A 20 2.78 -8.54 3.44
C ASN A 20 3.97 -7.93 2.67
N PRO A 21 3.79 -7.44 1.42
CA PRO A 21 4.90 -7.00 0.58
C PRO A 21 5.42 -5.59 0.89
N PHE A 22 5.10 -5.08 2.08
CA PHE A 22 5.54 -3.77 2.56
C PHE A 22 6.05 -3.85 4.00
N PRO A 23 6.85 -2.85 4.45
CA PRO A 23 7.31 -2.77 5.82
C PRO A 23 6.18 -2.71 6.85
N ALA A 24 6.49 -3.10 8.08
CA ALA A 24 5.58 -2.93 9.21
C ALA A 24 5.22 -1.46 9.46
N GLY A 25 4.02 -1.23 10.01
CA GLY A 25 3.52 0.09 10.39
C GLY A 25 2.79 0.87 9.29
N GLY A 26 2.76 0.39 8.05
CA GLY A 26 1.94 0.98 6.99
C GLY A 26 0.50 0.44 6.99
N ALA A 27 -0.37 1.04 6.15
CA ALA A 27 -1.78 0.65 6.03
C ALA A 27 -1.95 -0.84 5.71
N THR A 28 -1.17 -1.39 4.79
CA THR A 28 -1.23 -2.81 4.41
C THR A 28 -0.85 -3.74 5.56
N ASP A 29 0.15 -3.37 6.37
CA ASP A 29 0.55 -4.16 7.55
C ASP A 29 -0.55 -4.19 8.60
N THR A 30 -1.10 -3.01 8.94
CA THR A 30 -2.19 -2.89 9.90
C THR A 30 -3.42 -3.73 9.49
N LEU A 31 -3.84 -3.59 8.22
CA LEU A 31 -4.99 -4.35 7.71
C LEU A 31 -4.70 -5.85 7.62
N SER A 32 -3.49 -6.25 7.21
CA SER A 32 -3.08 -7.66 7.19
C SER A 32 -3.12 -8.28 8.58
N ARG A 33 -2.68 -7.57 9.62
CA ARG A 33 -2.73 -8.07 11.01
C ARG A 33 -4.15 -8.23 11.51
N ILE A 34 -5.05 -7.28 11.22
CA ILE A 34 -6.48 -7.39 11.56
C ILE A 34 -7.09 -8.61 10.85
N PHE A 35 -6.82 -8.78 9.56
CA PHE A 35 -7.30 -9.90 8.76
C PHE A 35 -6.77 -11.24 9.29
N CYS A 36 -5.46 -11.37 9.51
CA CYS A 36 -4.85 -12.59 10.02
C CYS A 36 -5.29 -12.93 11.44
N ALA A 37 -5.51 -11.93 12.30
CA ALA A 37 -6.07 -12.15 13.64
C ALA A 37 -7.47 -12.77 13.55
N LYS A 38 -8.32 -12.27 12.65
CA LYS A 38 -9.66 -12.83 12.45
C LYS A 38 -9.63 -14.24 11.84
N LEU A 39 -8.73 -14.49 10.90
CA LEU A 39 -8.53 -15.85 10.37
C LEU A 39 -8.02 -16.81 11.44
N SER A 40 -7.13 -16.39 12.33
CA SER A 40 -6.66 -17.21 13.45
C SER A 40 -7.80 -17.58 14.38
N GLU A 41 -8.69 -16.64 14.69
CA GLU A 41 -9.90 -16.88 15.49
C GLU A 41 -10.83 -17.90 14.82
N LEU A 42 -11.10 -17.72 13.51
CA LEU A 42 -12.06 -18.54 12.77
C LEU A 42 -11.56 -19.96 12.49
N THR A 43 -10.25 -20.14 12.29
CA THR A 43 -9.67 -21.42 11.89
C THR A 43 -9.04 -22.20 13.05
N GLY A 44 -8.87 -21.57 14.20
CA GLY A 44 -8.18 -22.17 15.34
C GLY A 44 -6.67 -22.38 15.13
N GLN A 45 -6.10 -21.84 14.06
CA GLN A 45 -4.68 -21.93 13.73
C GLN A 45 -4.06 -20.54 13.61
N GLN A 46 -2.76 -20.42 13.90
CA GLN A 46 -2.06 -19.14 13.82
C GLN A 46 -1.86 -18.71 12.36
N TRP A 47 -2.24 -17.45 12.06
CA TRP A 47 -1.93 -16.76 10.81
C TRP A 47 -0.91 -15.65 11.09
N VAL A 48 0.32 -15.85 10.64
CA VAL A 48 1.46 -14.98 11.01
C VAL A 48 1.83 -14.06 9.84
N VAL A 49 1.74 -12.76 10.08
CA VAL A 49 2.15 -11.75 9.10
C VAL A 49 3.67 -11.63 9.04
N GLU A 50 4.22 -11.81 7.86
CA GLU A 50 5.64 -11.63 7.54
C GLU A 50 5.81 -10.44 6.58
N ASN A 51 6.49 -9.38 7.03
CA ASN A 51 6.72 -8.20 6.20
C ASN A 51 7.96 -8.38 5.32
N ARG A 52 7.78 -8.35 3.98
CA ARG A 52 8.86 -8.43 2.98
C ARG A 52 8.76 -7.27 2.01
N GLY A 53 9.19 -6.08 2.44
CA GLY A 53 9.13 -4.87 1.65
C GLY A 53 10.30 -4.71 0.67
N GLY A 54 10.05 -3.98 -0.41
CA GLY A 54 11.05 -3.57 -1.40
C GLY A 54 10.52 -3.60 -2.84
N SER A 55 11.10 -2.78 -3.70
CA SER A 55 10.75 -2.65 -5.15
C SER A 55 9.24 -2.55 -5.40
N GLY A 56 8.54 -1.66 -4.68
CA GLY A 56 7.08 -1.49 -4.83
C GLY A 56 6.25 -2.73 -4.46
N GLY A 57 6.80 -3.66 -3.66
CA GLY A 57 6.16 -4.91 -3.25
C GLY A 57 6.66 -6.15 -4.00
N ASN A 58 7.48 -5.99 -5.04
CA ASN A 58 7.93 -7.11 -5.86
C ASN A 58 8.78 -8.12 -5.08
N VAL A 59 9.57 -7.69 -4.08
CA VAL A 59 10.36 -8.58 -3.21
C VAL A 59 9.46 -9.55 -2.42
N GLY A 60 8.33 -9.06 -1.89
CA GLY A 60 7.37 -9.91 -1.19
C GLY A 60 6.67 -10.89 -2.12
N MET A 61 6.33 -10.43 -3.34
CA MET A 61 5.68 -11.29 -4.33
C MET A 61 6.62 -12.36 -4.90
N GLU A 62 7.89 -12.05 -5.09
CA GLU A 62 8.91 -13.05 -5.43
C GLU A 62 8.97 -14.16 -4.36
N ALA A 63 9.01 -13.78 -3.09
CA ALA A 63 9.02 -14.74 -1.99
C ALA A 63 7.74 -15.59 -1.93
N LEU A 64 6.59 -15.02 -2.32
CA LEU A 64 5.34 -15.78 -2.42
C LEU A 64 5.37 -16.75 -3.60
N ALA A 65 5.81 -16.30 -4.78
CA ALA A 65 5.88 -17.12 -5.98
C ALA A 65 6.83 -18.33 -5.83
N GLN A 66 7.90 -18.16 -5.03
CA GLN A 66 8.87 -19.22 -4.73
C GLN A 66 8.45 -20.14 -3.56
N ALA A 67 7.35 -19.83 -2.87
CA ALA A 67 6.88 -20.64 -1.76
C ALA A 67 6.28 -21.97 -2.24
N THR A 68 6.31 -22.99 -1.40
CA THR A 68 5.65 -24.26 -1.68
C THR A 68 4.14 -24.04 -1.85
N PRO A 69 3.52 -24.50 -2.96
CA PRO A 69 2.10 -24.27 -3.24
C PRO A 69 1.17 -25.24 -2.48
N ASP A 70 1.35 -25.32 -1.19
CA ASP A 70 0.62 -26.22 -0.29
C ASP A 70 -0.53 -25.54 0.49
N GLY A 71 -0.77 -24.25 0.20
CA GLY A 71 -1.79 -23.43 0.85
C GLY A 71 -1.37 -22.85 2.21
N TYR A 72 -0.14 -23.11 2.71
CA TYR A 72 0.32 -22.59 4.00
C TYR A 72 1.19 -21.33 3.89
N THR A 73 1.41 -20.84 2.68
CA THR A 73 1.97 -19.52 2.45
C THR A 73 1.01 -18.73 1.54
N LEU A 74 0.39 -17.73 2.11
CA LEU A 74 -0.45 -16.77 1.40
C LEU A 74 0.22 -15.40 1.39
N GLY A 75 -0.30 -14.46 0.61
CA GLY A 75 0.24 -13.11 0.57
C GLY A 75 -0.75 -12.07 0.07
N LEU A 76 -0.44 -10.82 0.36
CA LEU A 76 -1.20 -9.69 -0.13
C LEU A 76 -0.71 -9.30 -1.53
N GLY A 77 -1.41 -9.78 -2.56
CA GLY A 77 -1.28 -9.22 -3.91
C GLY A 77 -1.96 -7.86 -4.02
N GLY A 78 -1.54 -7.04 -4.96
CA GLY A 78 -2.16 -5.74 -5.14
C GLY A 78 -1.84 -5.11 -6.49
N ILE A 79 -2.46 -3.96 -6.76
CA ILE A 79 -2.32 -3.22 -8.03
C ILE A 79 -0.84 -3.01 -8.39
N ALA A 80 0.01 -2.63 -7.43
CA ALA A 80 1.42 -2.34 -7.68
C ALA A 80 2.14 -3.55 -8.30
N SER A 81 2.10 -4.69 -7.65
CA SER A 81 2.85 -5.89 -8.05
C SER A 81 2.18 -6.69 -9.18
N HIS A 82 0.84 -6.71 -9.24
CA HIS A 82 0.10 -7.59 -10.15
C HIS A 82 -0.46 -6.89 -11.40
N ALA A 83 -0.62 -5.56 -11.37
CA ALA A 83 -1.13 -4.82 -12.53
C ALA A 83 -0.09 -3.84 -13.11
N ILE A 84 0.64 -3.11 -12.25
CA ILE A 84 1.58 -2.07 -12.69
C ILE A 84 2.97 -2.66 -13.01
N SER A 85 3.51 -3.47 -12.11
CA SER A 85 4.88 -4.00 -12.23
C SER A 85 5.12 -4.77 -13.53
N PRO A 86 4.20 -5.61 -14.05
CA PRO A 86 4.39 -6.32 -15.31
C PRO A 86 4.66 -5.41 -16.52
N THR A 87 4.14 -4.19 -16.50
CA THR A 87 4.35 -3.20 -17.57
C THR A 87 5.53 -2.26 -17.26
N LEU A 88 5.76 -1.97 -15.98
CA LEU A 88 6.75 -0.98 -15.55
C LEU A 88 8.18 -1.53 -15.52
N TYR A 89 8.35 -2.78 -15.11
CA TYR A 89 9.67 -3.38 -14.94
C TYR A 89 10.05 -4.25 -16.13
N ALA A 90 11.23 -4.03 -16.71
CA ALA A 90 11.72 -4.83 -17.83
C ALA A 90 11.94 -6.31 -17.48
N ARG A 91 12.17 -6.62 -16.20
CA ARG A 91 12.33 -7.99 -15.70
C ARG A 91 11.68 -8.11 -14.31
N LEU A 92 10.82 -9.09 -14.14
CA LEU A 92 10.26 -9.49 -12.87
C LEU A 92 10.68 -10.92 -12.54
N PRO A 93 10.92 -11.25 -11.27
CA PRO A 93 11.29 -12.61 -10.85
C PRO A 93 10.08 -13.54 -10.72
N PHE A 94 8.91 -13.12 -11.20
CA PHE A 94 7.65 -13.86 -11.21
C PHE A 94 6.78 -13.46 -12.41
N LYS A 95 5.83 -14.30 -12.75
CA LYS A 95 4.85 -14.09 -13.83
C LYS A 95 3.44 -13.91 -13.25
N VAL A 96 2.73 -12.90 -13.73
CA VAL A 96 1.34 -12.64 -13.40
C VAL A 96 0.47 -12.94 -14.62
N PRO A 97 -0.58 -13.76 -14.52
CA PRO A 97 -1.09 -14.41 -13.29
C PRO A 97 -0.44 -15.75 -12.95
N ASP A 98 0.41 -16.31 -13.79
CA ASP A 98 0.76 -17.75 -13.86
C ASP A 98 1.35 -18.33 -12.54
N ASP A 99 2.13 -17.55 -11.82
CA ASP A 99 2.80 -18.00 -10.57
C ASP A 99 1.91 -17.82 -9.31
N PHE A 100 0.65 -17.37 -9.47
CA PHE A 100 -0.23 -17.06 -8.34
C PHE A 100 -1.61 -17.68 -8.49
N THR A 101 -2.15 -18.19 -7.39
CA THR A 101 -3.58 -18.54 -7.28
C THR A 101 -4.30 -17.44 -6.51
N PHE A 102 -5.17 -16.71 -7.19
CA PHE A 102 -5.96 -15.64 -6.57
C PHE A 102 -7.11 -16.24 -5.76
N VAL A 103 -7.25 -15.82 -4.50
CA VAL A 103 -8.26 -16.34 -3.59
C VAL A 103 -9.46 -15.38 -3.51
N SER A 104 -9.22 -14.13 -3.12
CA SER A 104 -10.28 -13.13 -2.94
C SER A 104 -9.72 -11.72 -2.89
N THR A 105 -10.55 -10.73 -3.22
CA THR A 105 -10.30 -9.33 -2.89
C THR A 105 -10.67 -9.08 -1.43
N ILE A 106 -9.72 -8.57 -0.64
CA ILE A 106 -9.91 -8.37 0.80
C ILE A 106 -10.33 -6.94 1.10
N TRP A 107 -9.78 -5.94 0.38
CA TRP A 107 -10.13 -4.52 0.51
C TRP A 107 -9.80 -3.73 -0.76
N GLN A 108 -10.40 -2.56 -0.84
CA GLN A 108 -10.07 -1.52 -1.82
C GLN A 108 -9.84 -0.21 -1.06
N LEU A 109 -8.75 0.49 -1.36
CA LEU A 109 -8.37 1.70 -0.67
C LEU A 109 -8.07 2.81 -1.69
N PRO A 110 -8.78 3.94 -1.66
CA PRO A 110 -8.31 5.15 -2.31
C PRO A 110 -7.11 5.73 -1.55
N ASN A 111 -6.36 6.60 -2.22
CA ASN A 111 -5.31 7.38 -1.58
C ASN A 111 -5.87 8.70 -1.06
N MET A 112 -5.22 9.25 -0.05
CA MET A 112 -5.46 10.59 0.46
C MET A 112 -4.19 11.42 0.31
N LEU A 113 -4.30 12.58 -0.32
CA LEU A 113 -3.23 13.57 -0.39
C LEU A 113 -3.12 14.26 0.96
N VAL A 114 -1.98 14.07 1.60
CA VAL A 114 -1.62 14.79 2.82
C VAL A 114 -0.31 15.56 2.62
N VAL A 115 -0.22 16.71 3.26
CA VAL A 115 0.96 17.58 3.22
C VAL A 115 1.52 17.82 4.61
N ASN A 116 2.83 18.05 4.72
CA ASN A 116 3.45 18.56 5.94
C ASN A 116 2.83 19.91 6.33
N LEU A 117 2.77 20.22 7.60
CA LEU A 117 2.11 21.44 8.11
C LEU A 117 2.79 22.74 7.65
N ASP A 118 4.09 22.69 7.34
CA ASP A 118 4.86 23.82 6.84
C ASP A 118 4.56 24.15 5.36
N VAL A 119 3.85 23.27 4.64
CA VAL A 119 3.39 23.56 3.29
C VAL A 119 2.23 24.57 3.36
N PRO A 120 2.39 25.80 2.79
CA PRO A 120 1.42 26.87 2.93
C PRO A 120 0.25 26.71 1.94
N ALA A 121 -0.39 25.55 1.95
CA ALA A 121 -1.58 25.22 1.15
C ALA A 121 -2.61 24.52 2.03
N LYS A 122 -3.87 24.96 1.98
CA LYS A 122 -5.00 24.43 2.75
C LYS A 122 -6.03 23.71 1.87
N SER A 123 -5.83 23.73 0.57
CA SER A 123 -6.66 23.05 -0.43
C SER A 123 -5.81 22.53 -1.59
N VAL A 124 -6.38 21.64 -2.40
CA VAL A 124 -5.73 21.16 -3.64
C VAL A 124 -5.48 22.34 -4.60
N ALA A 125 -6.43 23.27 -4.71
CA ALA A 125 -6.27 24.44 -5.57
C ALA A 125 -5.10 25.32 -5.13
N GLU A 126 -4.99 25.62 -3.83
CA GLU A 126 -3.86 26.39 -3.29
C GLU A 126 -2.53 25.65 -3.47
N LEU A 127 -2.52 24.32 -3.33
CA LEU A 127 -1.33 23.51 -3.58
C LEU A 127 -0.90 23.62 -5.05
N ILE A 128 -1.82 23.51 -6.00
CA ILE A 128 -1.53 23.63 -7.42
C ILE A 128 -0.91 25.00 -7.74
N GLU A 129 -1.48 26.09 -7.22
CA GLU A 129 -0.93 27.42 -7.40
C GLU A 129 0.46 27.60 -6.77
N LEU A 130 0.66 27.02 -5.59
CA LEU A 130 1.97 26.99 -4.91
C LEU A 130 3.04 26.29 -5.75
N LEU A 131 2.68 25.13 -6.30
CA LEU A 131 3.58 24.31 -7.12
C LEU A 131 3.91 24.99 -8.44
N LYS A 132 2.93 25.60 -9.11
CA LYS A 132 3.15 26.38 -10.36
C LYS A 132 4.11 27.54 -10.16
N LYS A 133 4.03 28.24 -9.02
CA LYS A 133 4.93 29.34 -8.67
C LYS A 133 6.34 28.89 -8.28
N ASN A 134 6.52 27.62 -7.95
CA ASN A 134 7.78 27.08 -7.45
C ASN A 134 8.10 25.72 -8.10
N PRO A 135 8.32 25.64 -9.42
CA PRO A 135 8.57 24.38 -10.10
C PRO A 135 9.81 23.69 -9.55
N GLY A 136 9.71 22.36 -9.32
CA GLY A 136 10.79 21.52 -8.79
C GLY A 136 11.20 21.76 -7.34
N LYS A 137 10.62 22.74 -6.64
CA LYS A 137 10.98 23.06 -5.25
C LYS A 137 10.40 22.07 -4.24
N TYR A 138 9.22 21.54 -4.52
CA TYR A 138 8.50 20.64 -3.63
C TYR A 138 8.68 19.18 -4.05
N SER A 139 8.70 18.29 -3.07
CA SER A 139 8.83 16.86 -3.28
C SER A 139 7.61 16.11 -2.77
N TYR A 140 7.32 14.97 -3.41
CA TYR A 140 6.35 14.02 -2.90
C TYR A 140 6.98 12.65 -2.66
N ALA A 141 6.58 12.01 -1.57
CA ALA A 141 7.02 10.68 -1.21
C ALA A 141 6.12 9.59 -1.78
N SER A 142 6.64 8.40 -1.99
CA SER A 142 5.86 7.21 -2.31
C SER A 142 6.36 5.96 -1.57
N ALA A 143 5.59 4.89 -1.62
CA ALA A 143 6.01 3.58 -1.09
C ALA A 143 6.92 2.80 -2.04
N GLY A 144 7.47 3.46 -3.06
CA GLY A 144 8.34 2.93 -4.10
C GLY A 144 7.76 3.09 -5.50
N ASN A 145 8.62 2.94 -6.50
CA ASN A 145 8.24 3.04 -7.91
C ASN A 145 7.15 2.02 -8.26
N GLY A 146 6.14 2.45 -9.02
CA GLY A 146 5.02 1.60 -9.45
C GLY A 146 3.93 1.39 -8.40
N THR A 147 4.06 1.96 -7.20
CA THR A 147 2.95 1.95 -6.23
C THR A 147 1.85 2.94 -6.62
N THR A 148 0.64 2.76 -6.09
CA THR A 148 -0.45 3.72 -6.30
C THR A 148 -0.10 5.10 -5.77
N LEU A 149 0.71 5.19 -4.72
CA LEU A 149 1.22 6.44 -4.16
C LEU A 149 2.08 7.20 -5.18
N HIS A 150 2.97 6.48 -5.87
CA HIS A 150 3.81 7.05 -6.94
C HIS A 150 2.95 7.51 -8.12
N LEU A 151 2.10 6.62 -8.65
CA LEU A 151 1.30 6.95 -9.84
C LEU A 151 0.26 8.04 -9.58
N SER A 152 -0.28 8.15 -8.35
CA SER A 152 -1.13 9.29 -7.98
C SER A 152 -0.37 10.62 -8.05
N GLY A 153 0.89 10.65 -7.59
CA GLY A 153 1.75 11.83 -7.71
C GLY A 153 2.06 12.19 -9.16
N GLU A 154 2.42 11.22 -10.00
CA GLU A 154 2.72 11.46 -11.41
C GLU A 154 1.47 11.88 -12.21
N LEU A 155 0.31 11.28 -11.92
CA LEU A 155 -0.96 11.68 -12.51
C LEU A 155 -1.33 13.12 -12.10
N PHE A 156 -1.14 13.46 -10.82
CA PHE A 156 -1.36 14.81 -10.32
C PHE A 156 -0.47 15.83 -11.03
N LYS A 157 0.84 15.54 -11.18
CA LYS A 157 1.78 16.39 -11.94
C LYS A 157 1.28 16.63 -13.36
N THR A 158 0.83 15.56 -14.03
CA THR A 158 0.37 15.63 -15.43
C THR A 158 -0.91 16.45 -15.56
N LEU A 159 -1.92 16.19 -14.72
CA LEU A 159 -3.22 16.85 -14.80
C LEU A 159 -3.16 18.33 -14.38
N ALA A 160 -2.42 18.62 -13.31
CA ALA A 160 -2.27 19.98 -12.80
C ALA A 160 -1.20 20.80 -13.54
N LYS A 161 -0.39 20.14 -14.40
CA LYS A 161 0.76 20.74 -15.13
C LYS A 161 1.74 21.41 -14.14
N VAL A 162 2.13 20.67 -13.12
CA VAL A 162 3.06 21.11 -12.07
C VAL A 162 4.30 20.21 -12.04
N ASP A 163 5.40 20.75 -11.49
CA ASP A 163 6.62 19.99 -11.30
C ASP A 163 6.89 19.73 -9.82
N MET A 164 7.13 18.45 -9.47
CA MET A 164 7.46 17.99 -8.12
C MET A 164 8.50 16.88 -8.21
N LEU A 165 9.45 16.89 -7.29
CA LEU A 165 10.45 15.81 -7.18
C LEU A 165 9.84 14.57 -6.53
N HIS A 166 9.95 13.42 -7.19
CA HIS A 166 9.56 12.13 -6.59
C HIS A 166 10.67 11.57 -5.71
N VAL A 167 10.33 11.20 -4.47
CA VAL A 167 11.23 10.55 -3.51
C VAL A 167 10.66 9.17 -3.15
N PRO A 168 11.22 8.09 -3.74
CA PRO A 168 10.75 6.73 -3.47
C PRO A 168 11.32 6.18 -2.16
N TYR A 169 10.45 5.56 -1.35
CA TYR A 169 10.79 4.83 -0.14
C TYR A 169 10.53 3.34 -0.29
N ARG A 170 11.04 2.53 0.64
CA ARG A 170 10.77 1.08 0.67
C ARG A 170 9.36 0.73 1.17
N GLY A 171 8.48 1.74 1.39
CA GLY A 171 7.11 1.59 1.87
C GLY A 171 6.56 2.90 2.41
N ALA A 172 5.25 2.96 2.71
CA ALA A 172 4.59 4.17 3.17
C ALA A 172 5.01 4.58 4.59
N ALA A 173 5.32 3.63 5.48
CA ALA A 173 5.71 3.94 6.86
C ALA A 173 6.97 4.82 6.95
N PRO A 174 8.13 4.47 6.34
CA PRO A 174 9.29 5.37 6.33
C PRO A 174 9.04 6.68 5.58
N ALA A 175 8.24 6.68 4.51
CA ALA A 175 7.84 7.89 3.81
C ALA A 175 7.05 8.87 4.71
N MET A 176 6.16 8.34 5.53
CA MET A 176 5.38 9.14 6.48
C MET A 176 6.24 9.72 7.60
N VAL A 177 7.27 9.00 8.07
CA VAL A 177 8.22 9.53 9.06
C VAL A 177 8.93 10.76 8.52
N ASP A 178 9.43 10.71 7.29
CA ASP A 178 10.11 11.83 6.64
C ASP A 178 9.16 12.97 6.27
N LEU A 179 7.88 12.66 5.96
CA LEU A 179 6.86 13.69 5.79
C LEU A 179 6.61 14.46 7.09
N LEU A 180 6.48 13.76 8.21
CA LEU A 180 6.28 14.37 9.53
C LEU A 180 7.48 15.22 9.95
N ALA A 181 8.69 14.81 9.58
CA ALA A 181 9.93 15.53 9.84
C ALA A 181 10.19 16.69 8.84
N GLY A 182 9.33 16.91 7.83
CA GLY A 182 9.52 17.95 6.82
C GLY A 182 10.61 17.66 5.77
N GLN A 183 11.15 16.44 5.72
CA GLN A 183 12.16 16.05 4.71
C GLN A 183 11.54 15.91 3.31
N VAL A 184 10.26 15.60 3.24
CA VAL A 184 9.42 15.64 2.04
C VAL A 184 8.15 16.42 2.33
N HIS A 185 7.50 16.94 1.29
CA HIS A 185 6.45 17.93 1.47
C HIS A 185 5.05 17.32 1.44
N MET A 186 4.84 16.23 0.72
CA MET A 186 3.54 15.59 0.54
C MET A 186 3.63 14.10 0.21
N ILE A 187 2.51 13.41 0.39
CA ILE A 187 2.34 12.01 0.00
C ILE A 187 0.87 11.74 -0.37
N PHE A 188 0.65 10.89 -1.36
CA PHE A 188 -0.65 10.29 -1.67
C PHE A 188 -0.73 8.92 -0.97
N ASP A 189 -0.95 8.89 0.34
CA ASP A 189 -0.94 7.63 1.09
C ASP A 189 -2.33 6.97 1.14
N ASN A 190 -2.35 5.66 1.37
CA ASN A 190 -3.61 4.97 1.62
C ASN A 190 -4.32 5.57 2.84
N ILE A 191 -5.65 5.68 2.76
CA ILE A 191 -6.46 6.38 3.78
C ILE A 191 -6.12 5.95 5.22
N PRO A 192 -6.00 4.65 5.60
CA PRO A 192 -5.70 4.29 6.98
C PRO A 192 -4.38 4.90 7.50
N GLY A 193 -3.32 4.89 6.68
CA GLY A 193 -2.02 5.47 7.05
C GLY A 193 -2.07 7.00 7.17
N ALA A 194 -2.61 7.66 6.16
CA ALA A 194 -2.77 9.11 6.12
C ALA A 194 -3.69 9.61 7.25
N LEU A 195 -4.80 8.90 7.52
CA LEU A 195 -5.78 9.26 8.55
C LEU A 195 -5.20 9.17 9.96
N ALA A 196 -4.34 8.18 10.22
CA ALA A 196 -3.66 8.03 11.51
C ALA A 196 -2.80 9.25 11.89
N GLN A 197 -2.35 10.03 10.91
CA GLN A 197 -1.54 11.23 11.14
C GLN A 197 -2.35 12.53 10.95
N SER A 198 -3.37 12.53 10.11
CA SER A 198 -4.18 13.73 9.87
C SER A 198 -5.21 13.98 10.97
N ARG A 199 -5.82 12.94 11.56
CA ARG A 199 -6.74 13.09 12.72
C ARG A 199 -6.13 13.79 13.92
N PRO A 200 -4.90 13.44 14.38
CA PRO A 200 -4.24 14.18 15.45
C PRO A 200 -3.62 15.52 15.00
N GLY A 201 -3.83 15.93 13.74
CA GLY A 201 -3.36 17.21 13.21
C GLY A 201 -1.86 17.28 12.94
N LYS A 202 -1.18 16.15 12.76
CA LYS A 202 0.27 16.10 12.46
C LYS A 202 0.60 16.35 10.99
N VAL A 203 -0.36 16.13 10.10
CA VAL A 203 -0.32 16.46 8.68
C VAL A 203 -1.66 17.05 8.27
N ARG A 204 -1.71 17.75 7.14
CA ARG A 204 -2.95 18.33 6.59
C ARG A 204 -3.44 17.48 5.43
N ALA A 205 -4.68 17.00 5.53
CA ALA A 205 -5.38 16.33 4.43
C ALA A 205 -5.94 17.38 3.46
N LEU A 206 -5.74 17.17 2.16
CA LEU A 206 -6.22 18.10 1.12
C LEU A 206 -7.27 17.48 0.21
N GLY A 207 -7.23 16.18 -0.04
CA GLY A 207 -8.18 15.51 -0.93
C GLY A 207 -8.01 13.99 -0.95
N VAL A 208 -8.97 13.28 -1.52
CA VAL A 208 -8.91 11.84 -1.78
C VAL A 208 -8.91 11.57 -3.29
N THR A 209 -8.41 10.40 -3.70
CA THR A 209 -8.31 10.02 -5.13
C THR A 209 -9.55 9.27 -5.64
N SER A 210 -10.57 9.09 -4.82
CA SER A 210 -11.86 8.56 -5.24
C SER A 210 -12.67 9.61 -5.99
N LYS A 211 -13.57 9.17 -6.90
CA LYS A 211 -14.46 10.08 -7.63
C LYS A 211 -15.44 10.83 -6.72
N GLU A 212 -15.78 10.22 -5.60
CA GLU A 212 -16.71 10.73 -4.62
C GLU A 212 -16.05 10.75 -3.24
N ARG A 213 -16.59 11.57 -2.34
CA ARG A 213 -16.16 11.58 -0.94
C ARG A 213 -16.35 10.20 -0.32
N THR A 214 -15.40 9.77 0.47
CA THR A 214 -15.49 8.50 1.18
C THR A 214 -16.12 8.70 2.57
N PRO A 215 -17.02 7.80 3.01
CA PRO A 215 -17.61 7.87 4.35
C PRO A 215 -16.58 7.82 5.49
N VAL A 216 -15.39 7.30 5.23
CA VAL A 216 -14.30 7.19 6.23
C VAL A 216 -13.72 8.57 6.58
N VAL A 217 -13.71 9.50 5.61
CA VAL A 217 -13.21 10.88 5.75
C VAL A 217 -14.15 11.86 5.01
N PRO A 218 -15.39 12.03 5.48
CA PRO A 218 -16.42 12.79 4.77
C PRO A 218 -16.09 14.28 4.60
N ASP A 219 -15.24 14.82 5.46
CA ASP A 219 -14.81 16.22 5.43
C ASP A 219 -13.68 16.47 4.42
N VAL A 220 -13.03 15.43 3.90
CA VAL A 220 -11.96 15.55 2.90
C VAL A 220 -12.59 15.51 1.50
N PRO A 221 -12.32 16.51 0.63
CA PRO A 221 -12.85 16.54 -0.73
C PRO A 221 -12.32 15.39 -1.60
N ALA A 222 -13.15 15.01 -2.59
CA ALA A 222 -12.77 14.09 -3.66
C ALA A 222 -12.19 14.86 -4.85
#